data_4f7343da034a83cf9113d54d43a0bda7
#
_entry.id   4f7343da034a83cf9113d54d43a0bda7
#
_cell.length_a   1.000
_cell.length_b   1.000
_cell.length_c   1.000
_cell.angle_alpha   90.00
_cell.angle_beta   90.00
_cell.angle_gamma   90.00
#
_symmetry.space_group_name_H-M   'P 1'
#
loop_
_entity.id
_entity.type
_entity.pdbx_description
1 polymer ?
#
loop_
_entity_poly.entity_id
_entity_poly.type
_entity_poly.pdbx_seq_one_letter_code
_entity_poly.pdbx_strand_id
1 'polypeptide(L)' 'SATLSDDQTISNAVLAGPVTVTGTQTITGTVVVV' A
#
# COMPACT_ATOMS: atom_id res chain seq x y z
N SER A 1 -4.03 -9.34 -6.38
CA SER A 1 -4.71 -8.27 -5.63
C SER A 1 -4.11 -8.14 -4.24
N ALA A 2 -4.19 -6.95 -3.70
CA ALA A 2 -3.68 -6.64 -2.37
C ALA A 2 -4.67 -5.76 -1.61
N THR A 3 -4.75 -5.94 -0.31
CA THR A 3 -5.58 -5.13 0.55
C THR A 3 -4.72 -4.55 1.66
N LEU A 4 -4.73 -3.23 1.78
CA LEU A 4 -4.05 -2.52 2.86
C LEU A 4 -5.12 -2.01 3.81
N SER A 5 -5.04 -2.43 5.06
CA SER A 5 -6.04 -2.09 6.06
C SER A 5 -5.37 -1.51 7.30
N ASP A 6 -6.18 -0.77 8.08
CA ASP A 6 -5.72 -0.05 9.25
C ASP A 6 -4.75 1.08 8.87
N ASP A 7 -4.30 1.82 9.85
CA ASP A 7 -3.36 2.91 9.61
C ASP A 7 -1.94 2.38 9.69
N GLN A 8 -1.20 2.52 8.60
CA GLN A 8 0.13 1.96 8.48
C GLN A 8 1.10 2.95 7.84
N THR A 9 2.38 2.72 8.08
CA THR A 9 3.45 3.45 7.41
C THR A 9 4.20 2.45 6.53
N ILE A 10 4.32 2.77 5.25
CA ILE A 10 4.98 1.91 4.27
C ILE A 10 6.16 2.67 3.69
N SER A 11 7.34 2.05 3.76
CA SER A 11 8.54 2.66 3.19
C SER A 11 8.67 2.38 1.69
N ASN A 12 8.82 1.14 1.32
CA ASN A 12 8.92 0.74 -0.08
C ASN A 12 8.18 -0.57 -0.27
N ALA A 13 7.43 -0.68 -1.34
CA ALA A 13 6.65 -1.89 -1.59
C ALA A 13 6.39 -2.11 -3.07
N VAL A 14 6.26 -3.37 -3.44
CA VAL A 14 5.75 -3.78 -4.73
C VAL A 14 4.49 -4.59 -4.48
N LEU A 15 3.39 -4.17 -5.04
CA LEU A 15 2.09 -4.77 -4.79
C LEU A 15 1.48 -5.28 -6.08
N ALA A 16 0.77 -6.38 -5.98
CA ALA A 16 0.00 -6.91 -7.11
C ALA A 16 -1.37 -6.24 -7.12
N GLY A 17 -1.69 -5.60 -8.23
CA GLY A 17 -3.01 -4.97 -8.38
C GLY A 17 -4.12 -5.97 -8.62
N PRO A 18 -5.36 -5.53 -8.48
CA PRO A 18 -5.76 -4.23 -7.96
C PRO A 18 -5.51 -4.12 -6.46
N VAL A 19 -5.30 -2.89 -6.00
CA VAL A 19 -5.02 -2.60 -4.59
C VAL A 19 -6.21 -1.89 -3.96
N THR A 20 -6.67 -2.42 -2.84
CA THR A 20 -7.75 -1.82 -2.06
C THR A 20 -7.16 -1.25 -0.76
N VAL A 21 -7.47 -0.01 -0.48
CA VAL A 21 -6.98 0.65 0.73
C VAL A 21 -8.16 1.01 1.62
N THR A 22 -8.07 0.59 2.88
CA THR A 22 -9.02 0.98 3.91
C THR A 22 -8.21 1.56 5.07
N GLY A 23 -8.59 2.75 5.52
CA GLY A 23 -7.82 3.48 6.52
C GLY A 23 -6.83 4.43 5.88
N THR A 24 -5.81 4.81 6.62
CA THR A 24 -4.79 5.75 6.16
C THR A 24 -3.46 5.03 6.00
N GLN A 25 -2.87 5.14 4.81
CA GLN A 25 -1.56 4.57 4.53
C GLN A 25 -0.58 5.73 4.27
N THR A 26 0.45 5.81 5.08
CA THR A 26 1.51 6.82 4.89
C THR A 26 2.66 6.18 4.14
N ILE A 27 3.00 6.75 2.99
CA ILE A 27 4.07 6.24 2.14
C ILE A 27 5.28 7.17 2.30
N THR A 28 6.40 6.62 2.72
CA THR A 28 7.65 7.38 2.89
C THR A 28 8.73 6.92 1.91
N GLY A 29 8.34 6.38 0.80
CA GLY A 29 9.26 5.88 -0.21
C GLY A 29 8.53 5.69 -1.52
N THR A 30 8.77 4.56 -2.15
CA THR A 30 8.19 4.23 -3.45
C THR A 30 7.29 3.01 -3.33
N VAL A 31 6.09 3.11 -3.88
CA VAL A 31 5.18 1.98 -4.00
C VAL A 31 4.89 1.77 -5.48
N VAL A 32 5.10 0.54 -5.93
CA VAL A 32 4.84 0.14 -7.30
C VAL A 32 3.72 -0.90 -7.29
N VAL A 33 2.73 -0.69 -8.14
CA VAL A 33 1.63 -1.64 -8.31
C VAL A 33 1.80 -2.32 -9.68
N VAL A 34 1.85 -3.61 -9.68
CA VAL A 34 2.03 -4.40 -10.90
C VAL A 34 0.78 -5.19 -11.28
#